data_56d3816065222b6289c880b8ec2100ea
#
_entry.id   56d3816065222b6289c880b8ec2100ea
#
_cell.length_a   1.000
_cell.length_b   1.000
_cell.length_c   1.000
_cell.angle_alpha   90.00
_cell.angle_beta   90.00
_cell.angle_gamma   90.00
#
_symmetry.space_group_name_H-M   'P 1'
#
loop_
_entity.id
_entity.type
_entity.pdbx_description
1 polymer ?
#
loop_
_entity_poly.entity_id
_entity_poly.type
_entity_poly.pdbx_seq_one_letter_code
_entity_poly.pdbx_strand_id
1 'polypeptide(L)'
;MEVTMYTDGAARGNPDGPGGYGVVLHYIDKSGTLHEKELSAGYKKTTNNRMELLAVIRGLEALNRPCQVTVYSDSKYVVDAFNQNWIGGWVKRGWKKSDKKPVKNVDMWKRLLEVMQPHEVRFVWVKGHDGHPQNERCDTLATTAADG
;
A
#
# COMPACT_ATOMS: atom_id res chain seq x y z
N MET A 1 13.01 -8.51 12.25
CA MET A 1 11.67 -9.14 12.28
C MET A 1 11.11 -9.20 10.88
N GLU A 2 10.55 -10.32 10.51
CA GLU A 2 9.92 -10.48 9.20
C GLU A 2 8.41 -10.26 9.33
N VAL A 3 7.88 -9.42 8.46
CA VAL A 3 6.47 -9.07 8.44
C VAL A 3 5.93 -9.30 7.03
N THR A 4 4.78 -9.94 6.93
CA THR A 4 4.03 -10.02 5.68
C THR A 4 2.88 -9.02 5.75
N MET A 5 2.77 -8.19 4.73
CA MET A 5 1.75 -7.14 4.67
C MET A 5 0.89 -7.34 3.43
N TYR A 6 -0.41 -7.41 3.64
CA TYR A 6 -1.40 -7.47 2.55
C TYR A 6 -2.13 -6.14 2.53
N THR A 7 -2.31 -5.56 1.36
CA THR A 7 -2.90 -4.23 1.23
C THR A 7 -3.92 -4.18 0.11
N ASP A 8 -4.92 -3.32 0.26
CA ASP A 8 -5.86 -3.01 -0.81
C ASP A 8 -6.42 -1.60 -0.61
N GLY A 9 -6.81 -0.98 -1.70
CA GLY A 9 -7.47 0.31 -1.69
C GLY A 9 -8.67 0.27 -2.60
N ALA A 10 -9.70 1.01 -2.24
CA ALA A 10 -10.94 1.09 -3.02
C ALA A 10 -11.46 2.51 -3.04
N ALA A 11 -12.04 2.92 -4.16
CA ALA A 11 -12.74 4.20 -4.26
C ALA A 11 -14.05 4.02 -5.02
N ARG A 12 -15.08 4.72 -4.58
CA ARG A 12 -16.40 4.70 -5.19
C ARG A 12 -16.58 5.98 -6.01
N GLY A 13 -16.93 5.81 -7.26
CA GLY A 13 -16.99 6.94 -8.16
C GLY A 13 -15.60 7.41 -8.59
N ASN A 14 -15.55 8.10 -9.70
CA ASN A 14 -14.29 8.56 -10.27
C ASN A 14 -14.50 9.93 -10.90
N PRO A 15 -13.61 10.90 -10.63
CA PRO A 15 -12.33 10.75 -9.95
C PRO A 15 -12.35 10.87 -8.43
N ASP A 16 -13.29 11.56 -7.81
CA ASP A 16 -13.21 12.01 -6.43
C ASP A 16 -14.41 11.58 -5.59
N GLY A 17 -14.62 10.27 -5.46
CA GLY A 17 -15.65 9.73 -4.61
C GLY A 17 -15.11 9.25 -3.25
N PRO A 18 -15.97 8.69 -2.42
CA PRO A 18 -15.51 8.10 -1.17
C PRO A 18 -14.63 6.89 -1.42
N GLY A 19 -13.68 6.66 -0.53
CA GLY A 19 -12.77 5.53 -0.65
C GLY A 19 -12.29 5.05 0.71
N GLY A 20 -11.55 3.95 0.69
CA GLY A 20 -10.99 3.38 1.91
C GLY A 20 -9.81 2.48 1.59
N TYR A 21 -9.07 2.12 2.63
CA TYR A 21 -7.98 1.15 2.51
C TYR A 21 -8.16 0.04 3.53
N GLY A 22 -7.54 -1.11 3.24
CA GLY A 22 -7.45 -2.23 4.15
C GLY A 22 -6.04 -2.78 4.18
N VAL A 23 -5.57 -3.15 5.36
CA VAL A 23 -4.26 -3.74 5.58
C VAL A 23 -4.39 -4.92 6.53
N VAL A 24 -3.71 -6.00 6.20
CA VAL A 24 -3.54 -7.13 7.11
C VAL A 24 -2.05 -7.35 7.31
N LEU A 25 -1.59 -7.30 8.55
CA LEU A 25 -0.20 -7.53 8.93
C LEU A 25 -0.08 -8.88 9.62
N HIS A 26 0.87 -9.70 9.16
CA HIS A 26 1.18 -10.98 9.76
C HIS A 26 2.65 -11.02 10.19
N TYR A 27 2.92 -11.48 11.41
CA TYR A 27 4.27 -11.85 11.81
C TYR A 27 4.23 -13.01 12.80
N ILE A 28 5.29 -13.78 12.80
CA ILE A 28 5.45 -14.91 13.72
C ILE A 28 6.51 -14.54 14.74
N ASP A 29 6.18 -14.62 16.03
CA ASP A 29 7.11 -14.28 17.10
C ASP A 29 8.12 -15.41 17.37
N LYS A 30 9.02 -15.19 18.34
CA LYS A 30 10.06 -16.15 18.68
C LYS A 30 9.52 -17.48 19.19
N SER A 31 8.31 -17.49 19.75
CA SER A 31 7.65 -18.70 20.24
C SER A 31 6.89 -19.45 19.14
N GLY A 32 6.86 -18.94 17.93
CA GLY A 32 6.13 -19.52 16.81
C GLY A 32 4.66 -19.12 16.74
N THR A 33 4.24 -18.14 17.54
CA THR A 33 2.86 -17.67 17.56
C THR A 33 2.64 -16.65 16.43
N LEU A 34 1.60 -16.88 15.63
CA LEU A 34 1.18 -15.94 14.60
C LEU A 34 0.45 -14.75 15.22
N HIS A 35 0.88 -13.55 14.86
CA HIS A 35 0.21 -12.31 15.21
C HIS A 35 -0.39 -11.71 13.95
N GLU A 36 -1.65 -11.28 14.04
CA GLU A 36 -2.36 -10.65 12.94
C GLU A 36 -2.94 -9.32 13.41
N LYS A 37 -2.77 -8.29 12.59
CA LYS A 37 -3.33 -6.97 12.84
C LYS A 37 -4.00 -6.46 11.59
N GLU A 38 -5.22 -5.94 11.73
CA GLU A 38 -5.97 -5.35 10.64
C GLU A 38 -6.07 -3.84 10.83
N LEU A 39 -5.92 -3.09 9.73
CA LEU A 39 -6.08 -1.65 9.71
C LEU A 39 -7.02 -1.29 8.59
N SER A 40 -7.86 -0.29 8.81
CA SER A 40 -8.72 0.26 7.76
C SER A 40 -9.15 1.66 8.12
N ALA A 41 -9.43 2.47 7.10
CA ALA A 41 -10.04 3.80 7.29
C ALA A 41 -10.71 4.23 5.99
N GLY A 42 -11.72 5.07 6.12
CA GLY A 42 -12.46 5.63 5.00
C GLY A 42 -12.25 7.12 4.86
N TYR A 43 -12.44 7.60 3.65
CA TYR A 43 -12.28 9.01 3.28
C TYR A 43 -13.44 9.42 2.39
N LYS A 44 -13.93 10.64 2.54
CA LYS A 44 -15.08 11.15 1.79
C LYS A 44 -14.75 11.42 0.33
N LYS A 45 -13.50 11.80 0.04
CA LYS A 45 -13.08 12.22 -1.30
C LYS A 45 -11.65 11.81 -1.55
N THR A 46 -11.46 10.84 -2.45
CA THR A 46 -10.13 10.29 -2.73
C THR A 46 -10.16 9.57 -4.09
N THR A 47 -9.05 8.89 -4.42
CA THR A 47 -8.95 8.06 -5.62
C THR A 47 -8.48 6.67 -5.26
N ASN A 48 -8.71 5.71 -6.14
CA ASN A 48 -8.25 4.34 -5.94
C ASN A 48 -6.73 4.27 -5.72
N ASN A 49 -5.96 4.98 -6.57
CA ASN A 49 -4.50 4.96 -6.47
C ASN A 49 -4.00 5.55 -5.16
N ARG A 50 -4.64 6.62 -4.67
CA ARG A 50 -4.26 7.20 -3.37
C ARG A 50 -4.54 6.23 -2.23
N MET A 51 -5.64 5.49 -2.29
CA MET A 51 -5.96 4.50 -1.26
C MET A 51 -5.00 3.31 -1.30
N GLU A 52 -4.58 2.87 -2.48
CA GLU A 52 -3.57 1.83 -2.62
C GLU A 52 -2.23 2.25 -1.99
N LEU A 53 -1.80 3.49 -2.24
CA LEU A 53 -0.58 4.02 -1.63
C LEU A 53 -0.74 4.17 -0.11
N LEU A 54 -1.87 4.70 0.33
CA LEU A 54 -2.10 4.95 1.75
C LEU A 54 -2.16 3.64 2.56
N ALA A 55 -2.68 2.57 1.96
CA ALA A 55 -2.68 1.26 2.61
C ALA A 55 -1.24 0.84 2.99
N VAL A 56 -0.30 0.95 2.05
CA VAL A 56 1.10 0.60 2.32
C VAL A 56 1.71 1.55 3.37
N ILE A 57 1.47 2.84 3.23
CA ILE A 57 1.98 3.85 4.17
C ILE A 57 1.50 3.54 5.60
N ARG A 58 0.22 3.34 5.78
CA ARG A 58 -0.37 3.08 7.11
C ARG A 58 0.11 1.75 7.69
N GLY A 59 0.27 0.73 6.84
CA GLY A 59 0.82 -0.55 7.28
C GLY A 59 2.23 -0.39 7.81
N LEU A 60 3.09 0.33 7.09
CA LEU A 60 4.47 0.57 7.52
C LEU A 60 4.54 1.44 8.77
N GLU A 61 3.67 2.45 8.87
CA GLU A 61 3.61 3.32 10.06
C GLU A 61 3.19 2.56 11.32
N ALA A 62 2.50 1.45 11.18
CA ALA A 62 2.08 0.63 12.31
C ALA A 62 3.23 -0.20 12.91
N LEU A 63 4.35 -0.30 12.21
CA LEU A 63 5.51 -1.05 12.68
C LEU A 63 6.36 -0.16 13.60
N ASN A 64 6.68 -0.67 14.78
CA ASN A 64 7.37 0.11 15.81
C ASN A 64 8.87 -0.19 15.90
N ARG A 65 9.40 -0.97 14.96
CA ARG A 65 10.83 -1.31 14.87
C ARG A 65 11.19 -1.62 13.41
N PRO A 66 12.51 -1.57 13.06
CA PRO A 66 12.92 -1.96 11.72
C PRO A 66 12.54 -3.41 11.42
N CYS A 67 11.97 -3.64 10.24
CA CYS A 67 11.47 -4.94 9.81
C CYS A 67 11.87 -5.23 8.37
N GLN A 68 11.91 -6.52 8.04
CA GLN A 68 11.90 -6.98 6.66
C GLN A 68 10.45 -7.21 6.28
N VAL A 69 9.94 -6.44 5.33
CA VAL A 69 8.52 -6.45 4.99
C VAL A 69 8.32 -6.91 3.55
N THR A 70 7.46 -7.90 3.37
CA THR A 70 6.99 -8.28 2.03
C THR A 70 5.57 -7.78 1.90
N VAL A 71 5.33 -6.91 0.92
CA VAL A 71 4.02 -6.32 0.65
C VAL A 71 3.39 -7.03 -0.54
N TYR A 72 2.22 -7.60 -0.32
CA TYR A 72 1.41 -8.20 -1.38
C TYR A 72 0.29 -7.24 -1.75
N SER A 73 0.25 -6.82 -3.01
CA SER A 73 -0.75 -5.88 -3.51
C SER A 73 -1.18 -6.26 -4.92
N ASP A 74 -2.46 -6.04 -5.24
CA ASP A 74 -2.97 -6.21 -6.60
C ASP A 74 -2.83 -4.94 -7.44
N SER A 75 -2.29 -3.88 -6.87
CA SER A 75 -2.08 -2.61 -7.57
C SER A 75 -0.77 -2.61 -8.33
N LYS A 76 -0.82 -2.75 -9.65
CA LYS A 76 0.37 -2.60 -10.50
C LYS A 76 0.93 -1.18 -10.42
N TYR A 77 0.08 -0.19 -10.20
CA TYR A 77 0.50 1.19 -10.02
C TYR A 77 1.54 1.32 -8.90
N VAL A 78 1.31 0.65 -7.78
CA VAL A 78 2.23 0.67 -6.63
C VAL A 78 3.41 -0.27 -6.86
N VAL A 79 3.12 -1.53 -7.19
CA VAL A 79 4.15 -2.58 -7.27
C VAL A 79 5.18 -2.29 -8.36
N ASP A 80 4.72 -1.90 -9.55
CA ASP A 80 5.63 -1.66 -10.68
C ASP A 80 6.48 -0.42 -10.47
N ALA A 81 5.99 0.58 -9.75
CA ALA A 81 6.78 1.77 -9.45
C ALA A 81 8.09 1.41 -8.73
N PHE A 82 8.05 0.39 -7.88
CA PHE A 82 9.24 -0.10 -7.19
C PHE A 82 9.97 -1.17 -8.00
N ASN A 83 9.27 -2.17 -8.50
CA ASN A 83 9.90 -3.33 -9.14
C ASN A 83 10.50 -2.99 -10.50
N GLN A 84 9.97 -1.99 -11.20
CA GLN A 84 10.53 -1.49 -12.46
C GLN A 84 11.33 -0.20 -12.28
N ASN A 85 11.53 0.21 -11.02
CA ASN A 85 12.32 1.38 -10.65
C ASN A 85 11.87 2.68 -11.32
N TRP A 86 10.57 2.88 -11.49
CA TRP A 86 10.03 4.16 -11.97
C TRP A 86 10.39 5.30 -11.01
N ILE A 87 10.38 5.01 -9.71
CA ILE A 87 10.64 5.99 -8.66
C ILE A 87 12.04 6.57 -8.79
N GLY A 88 13.05 5.74 -9.08
CA GLY A 88 14.41 6.22 -9.29
C GLY A 88 14.49 7.28 -10.38
N GLY A 89 13.79 7.06 -11.49
CA GLY A 89 13.69 8.04 -12.57
C GLY A 89 12.95 9.32 -12.16
N TRP A 90 11.84 9.17 -11.43
CA TRP A 90 11.08 10.32 -10.95
C TRP A 90 11.91 11.20 -10.02
N VAL A 91 12.60 10.61 -9.07
CA VAL A 91 13.46 11.36 -8.13
C VAL A 91 14.55 12.11 -8.88
N LYS A 92 15.22 11.45 -9.85
CA LYS A 92 16.26 12.07 -10.67
C LYS A 92 15.75 13.29 -11.45
N ARG A 93 14.50 13.23 -11.92
CA ARG A 93 13.90 14.31 -12.72
C ARG A 93 13.12 15.32 -11.89
N GLY A 94 13.26 15.30 -10.56
CA GLY A 94 12.55 16.23 -9.68
C GLY A 94 11.05 15.95 -9.65
N TRP A 95 10.67 14.67 -9.62
CA TRP A 95 9.29 14.21 -9.58
C TRP A 95 8.51 14.54 -10.85
N LYS A 96 9.18 14.37 -11.98
CA LYS A 96 8.58 14.48 -13.30
C LYS A 96 8.69 13.16 -14.04
N LYS A 97 7.69 12.85 -14.86
CA LYS A 97 7.74 11.69 -15.75
C LYS A 97 8.69 11.97 -16.92
N SER A 98 8.97 10.93 -17.72
CA SER A 98 9.86 11.06 -18.88
C SER A 98 9.37 12.10 -19.91
N ASP A 99 8.05 12.35 -19.98
CA ASP A 99 7.45 13.37 -20.83
C ASP A 99 7.45 14.78 -20.19
N LYS A 100 8.15 14.95 -19.06
CA LYS A 100 8.27 16.19 -18.30
C LYS A 100 7.01 16.63 -17.56
N LYS A 101 5.93 15.84 -17.62
CA LYS A 101 4.71 16.12 -16.85
C LYS A 101 4.91 15.73 -15.39
N PRO A 102 4.26 16.43 -14.44
CA PRO A 102 4.39 16.09 -13.01
C PRO A 102 3.90 14.67 -12.73
N VAL A 103 4.59 13.99 -11.82
CA VAL A 103 4.13 12.70 -11.28
C VAL A 103 2.91 12.96 -10.41
N LYS A 104 1.84 12.18 -10.59
CA LYS A 104 0.64 12.27 -9.76
C LYS A 104 0.92 11.70 -8.36
N ASN A 105 0.21 12.24 -7.36
CA ASN A 105 0.27 11.76 -5.98
C ASN A 105 1.68 11.85 -5.37
N VAL A 106 2.45 12.87 -5.74
CA VAL A 106 3.82 13.07 -5.26
C VAL A 106 3.87 13.11 -3.73
N ASP A 107 2.90 13.76 -3.10
CA ASP A 107 2.80 13.82 -1.64
C ASP A 107 2.79 12.42 -1.01
N MET A 108 2.00 11.52 -1.57
CA MET A 108 1.90 10.13 -1.11
C MET A 108 3.17 9.35 -1.39
N TRP A 109 3.76 9.51 -2.58
CA TRP A 109 5.01 8.83 -2.93
C TRP A 109 6.15 9.23 -2.02
N LYS A 110 6.28 10.54 -1.73
CA LYS A 110 7.32 11.03 -0.82
C LYS A 110 7.14 10.49 0.59
N ARG A 111 5.90 10.47 1.08
CA ARG A 111 5.58 9.93 2.40
C ARG A 111 5.89 8.43 2.46
N LEU A 112 5.57 7.69 1.41
CA LEU A 112 5.86 6.26 1.34
C LEU A 112 7.37 6.01 1.41
N LEU A 113 8.17 6.73 0.64
CA LEU A 113 9.63 6.60 0.67
C LEU A 113 10.19 6.90 2.06
N GLU A 114 9.64 7.89 2.74
CA GLU A 114 10.06 8.25 4.09
C GLU A 114 9.78 7.14 5.10
N VAL A 115 8.55 6.58 5.09
CA VAL A 115 8.20 5.52 6.04
C VAL A 115 8.88 4.18 5.73
N MET A 116 9.38 4.00 4.51
CA MET A 116 10.14 2.81 4.12
C MET A 116 11.57 2.81 4.66
N GLN A 117 12.13 3.98 4.99
CA GLN A 117 13.56 4.12 5.30
C GLN A 117 14.07 3.17 6.40
N PRO A 118 13.37 2.97 7.54
CA PRO A 118 13.87 2.06 8.57
C PRO A 118 13.71 0.58 8.23
N HIS A 119 13.04 0.24 7.13
CA HIS A 119 12.68 -1.13 6.79
C HIS A 119 13.32 -1.60 5.49
N GLU A 120 13.44 -2.93 5.34
CA GLU A 120 13.69 -3.53 4.04
C GLU A 120 12.33 -3.96 3.47
N VAL A 121 11.91 -3.31 2.39
CA VAL A 121 10.56 -3.53 1.84
C VAL A 121 10.65 -4.13 0.45
N ARG A 122 9.91 -5.21 0.25
CA ARG A 122 9.80 -5.91 -1.02
C ARG A 122 8.34 -5.92 -1.45
N PHE A 123 8.08 -5.65 -2.74
CA PHE A 123 6.73 -5.63 -3.29
C PHE A 123 6.51 -6.84 -4.18
N VAL A 124 5.39 -7.52 -3.98
CA VAL A 124 4.96 -8.67 -4.78
C VAL A 124 3.57 -8.38 -5.32
N TRP A 125 3.43 -8.43 -6.65
CA TRP A 125 2.12 -8.28 -7.26
C TRP A 125 1.34 -9.58 -7.14
N VAL A 126 0.06 -9.47 -6.78
CA VAL A 126 -0.89 -10.57 -6.79
C VAL A 126 -2.08 -10.18 -7.66
N LYS A 127 -2.66 -11.16 -8.34
CA LYS A 127 -3.83 -10.91 -9.16
C LYS A 127 -5.04 -10.65 -8.24
N GLY A 128 -5.76 -9.57 -8.49
CA GLY A 128 -6.95 -9.25 -7.69
C GLY A 128 -8.03 -10.32 -7.84
N HIS A 129 -8.70 -10.63 -6.73
CA HIS A 129 -9.80 -11.61 -6.67
C HIS A 129 -9.39 -13.00 -7.14
N ASP A 130 -8.14 -13.40 -6.87
CA ASP A 130 -7.59 -14.69 -7.31
C ASP A 130 -7.47 -15.70 -6.16
N GLY A 131 -8.37 -15.63 -5.17
CA GLY A 131 -8.43 -16.62 -4.11
C GLY A 131 -7.41 -16.46 -2.99
N HIS A 132 -6.76 -15.32 -2.86
CA HIS A 132 -5.86 -15.03 -1.74
C HIS A 132 -6.68 -14.55 -0.54
N PRO A 133 -6.84 -15.36 0.53
CA PRO A 133 -7.74 -15.00 1.63
C PRO A 133 -7.42 -13.67 2.29
N GLN A 134 -6.13 -13.36 2.50
CA GLN A 134 -5.72 -12.13 3.14
C GLN A 134 -5.95 -10.92 2.24
N ASN A 135 -5.74 -11.05 0.93
CA ASN A 135 -6.02 -9.98 -0.02
C ASN A 135 -7.52 -9.75 -0.17
N GLU A 136 -8.33 -10.81 -0.14
CA GLU A 136 -9.78 -10.68 -0.12
C GLU A 136 -10.26 -10.00 1.17
N ARG A 137 -9.63 -10.31 2.30
CA ARG A 137 -9.92 -9.63 3.56
C ARG A 137 -9.61 -8.14 3.45
N CYS A 138 -8.49 -7.76 2.84
CA CYS A 138 -8.12 -6.37 2.61
C CYS A 138 -9.14 -5.66 1.73
N ASP A 139 -9.64 -6.33 0.68
CA ASP A 139 -10.68 -5.78 -0.18
C ASP A 139 -11.95 -5.50 0.62
N THR A 140 -12.37 -6.44 1.45
CA THR A 140 -13.54 -6.26 2.32
C THR A 140 -13.34 -5.08 3.28
N LEU A 141 -12.18 -4.98 3.91
CA LEU A 141 -11.86 -3.86 4.81
C LEU A 141 -11.90 -2.53 4.07
N ALA A 142 -11.32 -2.48 2.87
CA ALA A 142 -11.25 -1.26 2.07
C ALA A 142 -12.64 -0.81 1.60
N THR A 143 -13.45 -1.73 1.08
CA THR A 143 -14.78 -1.40 0.56
C THR A 143 -15.74 -1.05 1.68
N THR A 144 -15.67 -1.75 2.82
CA THR A 144 -16.47 -1.44 4.00
C THR A 144 -16.14 -0.03 4.52
N ALA A 145 -14.86 0.31 4.59
CA ALA A 145 -14.42 1.63 5.02
C ALA A 145 -14.86 2.72 4.05
N ALA A 146 -14.81 2.45 2.74
CA ALA A 146 -15.25 3.39 1.72
C ALA A 146 -16.75 3.70 1.82
N ASP A 147 -17.56 2.70 2.19
CA ASP A 147 -19.00 2.80 2.27
C ASP A 147 -19.48 3.33 3.63
N GLY A 148 -18.60 3.35 4.61
CA GLY A 148 -18.92 3.81 5.98
C GLY A 148 -18.74 5.33 6.18
#